data_7d5bedbdfd7fde2e3737f8c0b19b9560
#
_entry.id   7d5bedbdfd7fde2e3737f8c0b19b9560
#
_cell.length_a   1.000
_cell.length_b   1.000
_cell.length_c   1.000
_cell.angle_alpha   90.00
_cell.angle_beta   90.00
_cell.angle_gamma   90.00
#
_symmetry.space_group_name_H-M   'P 1'
#
loop_
_entity.id
_entity.type
_entity.pdbx_description
1 polymer ?
#
loop_
_entity_poly.entity_id
_entity_poly.type
_entity_poly.pdbx_seq_one_letter_code
_entity_poly.pdbx_strand_id
1 'polypeptide(L)'
;MAWCPTLPPDGWLWGLAGLGVAALIHHRPRLAFFCFGLCWCAVVAQQAIDARWPHERAGEVQLIEGTVVGLPEWSDQSLRFRLKTDDPNAPSLIEARWYRAREHLQPGDVWRLPLALYPPTGRLNFFGFDYERYLLTEGIHATARVRSGASHPPPEYVGAQRHGMAAVHGLRQRLAEHI
;
A
#
# COMPACT_ATOMS: atom_id res chain seq x y z
N MET A 1 -18.19 -15.45 0.90
CA MET A 1 -16.95 -16.11 1.41
C MET A 1 -15.79 -15.40 0.77
N ALA A 2 -15.08 -14.57 1.54
CA ALA A 2 -13.88 -13.90 1.07
C ALA A 2 -12.76 -14.94 0.98
N TRP A 3 -12.26 -15.17 -0.20
CA TRP A 3 -11.05 -15.95 -0.42
C TRP A 3 -9.88 -15.13 0.13
N CYS A 4 -9.53 -15.34 1.40
CA CYS A 4 -8.26 -14.86 1.92
C CYS A 4 -7.20 -15.82 1.39
N PRO A 5 -6.30 -15.42 0.49
CA PRO A 5 -5.22 -16.29 0.09
C PRO A 5 -4.25 -16.42 1.26
N THR A 6 -4.48 -17.42 2.08
CA THR A 6 -3.49 -17.84 3.06
C THR A 6 -2.48 -18.70 2.32
N LEU A 7 -1.23 -18.28 2.31
CA LEU A 7 -0.16 -19.16 1.88
C LEU A 7 -0.10 -20.39 2.80
N PRO A 8 0.32 -21.57 2.28
CA PRO A 8 0.49 -22.76 3.12
C PRO A 8 1.41 -22.46 4.30
N PRO A 9 1.24 -23.15 5.44
CA PRO A 9 2.05 -22.91 6.64
C PRO A 9 3.56 -23.06 6.33
N ASP A 10 4.38 -22.25 6.98
CA ASP A 10 5.82 -22.05 6.70
C ASP A 10 6.68 -23.33 6.54
N GLY A 11 6.19 -24.46 7.01
CA GLY A 11 6.88 -25.75 6.90
C GLY A 11 7.24 -26.19 5.45
N TRP A 12 6.45 -25.80 4.45
CA TRP A 12 6.72 -26.15 3.07
C TRP A 12 7.91 -25.37 2.47
N LEU A 13 8.18 -24.17 2.96
CA LEU A 13 9.34 -23.37 2.56
C LEU A 13 10.65 -24.06 2.94
N TRP A 14 10.69 -24.62 4.14
CA TRP A 14 11.83 -25.40 4.61
C TRP A 14 12.04 -26.67 3.76
N GLY A 15 10.94 -27.31 3.36
CA GLY A 15 10.98 -28.47 2.44
C GLY A 15 11.55 -28.10 1.08
N LEU A 16 11.13 -26.99 0.48
CA LEU A 16 11.67 -26.49 -0.79
C LEU A 16 13.13 -26.06 -0.68
N ALA A 17 13.50 -25.38 0.41
CA ALA A 17 14.89 -25.00 0.66
C ALA A 17 15.78 -26.24 0.80
N GLY A 18 15.35 -27.26 1.55
CA GLY A 18 16.05 -28.52 1.71
C GLY A 18 16.22 -29.28 0.37
N LEU A 19 15.16 -29.30 -0.46
CA LEU A 19 15.21 -29.87 -1.79
C LEU A 19 16.21 -29.15 -2.71
N GLY A 20 16.26 -27.82 -2.64
CA GLY A 20 17.22 -26.98 -3.35
C GLY A 20 18.65 -27.28 -2.96
N VAL A 21 18.92 -27.42 -1.66
CA VAL A 21 20.26 -27.84 -1.16
C VAL A 21 20.63 -29.24 -1.60
N ALA A 22 19.72 -30.21 -1.49
CA ALA A 22 19.93 -31.57 -1.95
C ALA A 22 20.22 -31.62 -3.46
N ALA A 23 19.52 -30.81 -4.26
CA ALA A 23 19.78 -30.72 -5.71
C ALA A 23 21.17 -30.15 -6.02
N LEU A 24 21.70 -29.23 -5.22
CA LEU A 24 23.10 -28.76 -5.35
C LEU A 24 24.12 -29.89 -5.07
N ILE A 25 23.89 -30.65 -3.99
CA ILE A 25 24.73 -31.78 -3.60
C ILE A 25 24.76 -32.85 -4.70
N HIS A 26 23.62 -33.09 -5.36
CA HIS A 26 23.50 -34.03 -6.45
C HIS A 26 23.86 -33.47 -7.84
N HIS A 27 24.56 -32.31 -7.89
CA HIS A 27 25.00 -31.64 -9.11
C HIS A 27 23.86 -31.34 -10.12
N ARG A 28 22.67 -31.01 -9.62
CA ARG A 28 21.49 -30.57 -10.41
C ARG A 28 21.19 -29.07 -10.22
N PRO A 29 22.05 -28.19 -10.72
CA PRO A 29 21.96 -26.75 -10.42
C PRO A 29 20.63 -26.12 -10.91
N ARG A 30 20.07 -26.60 -12.04
CA ARG A 30 18.80 -26.08 -12.57
C ARG A 30 17.64 -26.27 -11.60
N LEU A 31 17.58 -27.45 -10.97
CA LEU A 31 16.55 -27.75 -9.97
C LEU A 31 16.75 -26.90 -8.69
N ALA A 32 18.00 -26.74 -8.29
CA ALA A 32 18.33 -25.90 -7.14
C ALA A 32 17.88 -24.42 -7.36
N PHE A 33 18.24 -23.83 -8.50
CA PHE A 33 17.81 -22.46 -8.83
C PHE A 33 16.29 -22.32 -8.91
N PHE A 34 15.59 -23.32 -9.43
CA PHE A 34 14.14 -23.34 -9.46
C PHE A 34 13.53 -23.34 -8.04
N CYS A 35 14.02 -24.21 -7.14
CA CYS A 35 13.56 -24.27 -5.75
C CYS A 35 13.82 -22.95 -5.00
N PHE A 36 15.01 -22.37 -5.15
CA PHE A 36 15.34 -21.09 -4.52
C PHE A 36 14.50 -19.93 -5.08
N GLY A 37 14.24 -19.93 -6.40
CA GLY A 37 13.35 -18.95 -7.01
C GLY A 37 11.92 -19.01 -6.46
N LEU A 38 11.37 -20.23 -6.30
CA LEU A 38 10.07 -20.44 -5.68
C LEU A 38 10.05 -19.97 -4.21
N CYS A 39 11.08 -20.33 -3.43
CA CYS A 39 11.20 -19.84 -2.04
C CYS A 39 11.22 -18.30 -1.99
N TRP A 40 12.02 -17.68 -2.85
CA TRP A 40 12.11 -16.22 -2.91
C TRP A 40 10.75 -15.58 -3.24
N CYS A 41 10.07 -16.08 -4.28
CA CYS A 41 8.73 -15.60 -4.64
C CYS A 41 7.74 -15.76 -3.50
N ALA A 42 7.79 -16.88 -2.78
CA ALA A 42 6.88 -17.12 -1.66
C ALA A 42 7.16 -16.18 -0.49
N VAL A 43 8.42 -15.92 -0.14
CA VAL A 43 8.81 -14.98 0.92
C VAL A 43 8.35 -13.57 0.57
N VAL A 44 8.57 -13.11 -0.67
CA VAL A 44 8.13 -11.78 -1.11
C VAL A 44 6.60 -11.67 -1.09
N ALA A 45 5.89 -12.71 -1.53
CA ALA A 45 4.43 -12.73 -1.49
C ALA A 45 3.90 -12.70 -0.05
N GLN A 46 4.52 -13.46 0.86
CA GLN A 46 4.16 -13.44 2.29
C GLN A 46 4.37 -12.05 2.89
N GLN A 47 5.52 -11.42 2.66
CA GLN A 47 5.77 -10.06 3.15
C GLN A 47 4.75 -9.05 2.64
N ALA A 48 4.33 -9.17 1.37
CA ALA A 48 3.30 -8.31 0.81
C ALA A 48 1.91 -8.51 1.45
N ILE A 49 1.59 -9.75 1.85
CA ILE A 49 0.35 -10.07 2.55
C ILE A 49 0.40 -9.57 3.99
N ASP A 50 1.51 -9.81 4.70
CA ASP A 50 1.68 -9.45 6.11
C ASP A 50 1.76 -7.94 6.32
N ALA A 51 2.18 -7.19 5.31
CA ALA A 51 2.20 -5.73 5.33
C ALA A 51 0.80 -5.10 5.24
N ARG A 52 -0.24 -5.89 4.93
CA ARG A 52 -1.62 -5.39 4.81
C ARG A 52 -2.21 -5.08 6.18
N TRP A 53 -3.02 -4.02 6.22
CA TRP A 53 -3.79 -3.69 7.42
C TRP A 53 -4.76 -4.82 7.78
N PRO A 54 -4.74 -5.33 9.02
CA PRO A 54 -5.55 -6.47 9.42
C PRO A 54 -7.05 -6.12 9.49
N HIS A 55 -7.90 -7.12 9.21
CA HIS A 55 -9.35 -6.97 9.22
C HIS A 55 -9.92 -6.63 10.61
N GLU A 56 -9.27 -7.14 11.66
CA GLU A 56 -9.68 -6.95 13.06
C GLU A 56 -9.57 -5.49 13.49
N ARG A 57 -8.68 -4.74 12.85
CA ARG A 57 -8.44 -3.31 13.10
C ARG A 57 -9.14 -2.39 12.09
N ALA A 58 -10.08 -2.92 11.32
CA ALA A 58 -10.81 -2.15 10.32
C ALA A 58 -11.63 -1.02 10.95
N GLY A 59 -11.45 0.21 10.46
CA GLY A 59 -12.12 1.41 10.97
C GLY A 59 -11.42 2.07 12.15
N GLU A 60 -10.32 1.53 12.63
CA GLU A 60 -9.49 2.18 13.65
C GLU A 60 -8.98 3.52 13.13
N VAL A 61 -9.15 4.57 13.95
CA VAL A 61 -8.70 5.91 13.61
C VAL A 61 -7.34 6.16 14.23
N GLN A 62 -6.35 6.44 13.39
CA GLN A 62 -5.01 6.80 13.81
C GLN A 62 -4.62 8.16 13.25
N LEU A 63 -3.84 8.91 14.02
CA LEU A 63 -3.22 10.15 13.55
C LEU A 63 -1.89 9.80 12.89
N ILE A 64 -1.86 9.85 11.56
CA ILE A 64 -0.71 9.43 10.76
C ILE A 64 -0.08 10.63 10.09
N GLU A 65 1.24 10.74 10.25
CA GLU A 65 2.06 11.66 9.49
C GLU A 65 2.66 10.95 8.29
N GLY A 66 2.58 11.58 7.12
CA GLY A 66 3.13 10.99 5.91
C GLY A 66 3.24 11.97 4.77
N THR A 67 3.96 11.55 3.74
CA THR A 67 4.21 12.31 2.53
C THR A 67 3.23 11.92 1.43
N VAL A 68 2.60 12.90 0.80
CA VAL A 68 1.74 12.69 -0.38
C VAL A 68 2.59 12.22 -1.55
N VAL A 69 2.29 11.04 -2.08
CA VAL A 69 2.98 10.46 -3.23
C VAL A 69 2.03 10.29 -4.43
N GLY A 70 2.56 10.53 -5.63
CA GLY A 70 1.73 10.55 -6.83
C GLY A 70 0.86 11.81 -6.93
N LEU A 71 0.02 11.84 -7.96
CA LEU A 71 -0.90 12.96 -8.18
C LEU A 71 -2.21 12.72 -7.43
N PRO A 72 -2.66 13.68 -6.58
CA PRO A 72 -3.99 13.63 -6.01
C PRO A 72 -5.06 13.76 -7.10
N GLU A 73 -6.10 12.94 -7.01
CA GLU A 73 -7.19 12.92 -7.98
C GLU A 73 -8.49 13.44 -7.33
N TRP A 74 -9.08 14.45 -7.95
CA TRP A 74 -10.38 14.97 -7.56
C TRP A 74 -11.49 14.17 -8.25
N SER A 75 -12.48 13.78 -7.48
CA SER A 75 -13.71 13.18 -7.97
C SER A 75 -14.89 13.82 -7.24
N ASP A 76 -15.85 14.36 -7.95
CA ASP A 76 -17.06 15.08 -7.52
C ASP A 76 -17.03 15.74 -6.11
N GLN A 77 -16.89 14.94 -5.05
CA GLN A 77 -16.92 15.39 -3.67
C GLN A 77 -15.78 14.83 -2.81
N SER A 78 -14.78 14.17 -3.42
CA SER A 78 -13.70 13.55 -2.70
C SER A 78 -12.36 13.72 -3.40
N LEU A 79 -11.32 13.91 -2.59
CA LEU A 79 -9.94 13.90 -3.01
C LEU A 79 -9.35 12.53 -2.70
N ARG A 80 -8.86 11.81 -3.72
CA ARG A 80 -8.12 10.56 -3.58
C ARG A 80 -6.64 10.84 -3.73
N PHE A 81 -5.84 10.36 -2.79
CA PHE A 81 -4.40 10.53 -2.78
C PHE A 81 -3.72 9.36 -2.08
N ARG A 82 -2.43 9.22 -2.33
CA ARG A 82 -1.59 8.21 -1.66
C ARG A 82 -0.72 8.89 -0.63
N LEU A 83 -0.64 8.30 0.54
CA LEU A 83 0.19 8.75 1.65
C LEU A 83 1.22 7.69 1.96
N LYS A 84 2.49 8.06 1.89
CA LYS A 84 3.60 7.22 2.34
C LYS A 84 4.01 7.64 3.74
N THR A 85 4.09 6.68 4.64
CA THR A 85 4.55 6.91 6.02
C THR A 85 5.69 5.98 6.38
N ASP A 86 6.56 6.43 7.25
CA ASP A 86 7.67 5.66 7.82
C ASP A 86 7.36 5.21 9.25
N ASP A 87 6.11 5.40 9.73
CA ASP A 87 5.67 4.93 11.04
C ASP A 87 5.58 3.39 11.05
N PRO A 88 6.33 2.69 11.92
CA PRO A 88 6.31 1.23 12.00
C PRO A 88 4.95 0.65 12.44
N ASN A 89 4.07 1.45 13.07
CA ASN A 89 2.75 1.05 13.52
C ASN A 89 1.65 1.29 12.48
N ALA A 90 1.99 1.91 11.35
CA ALA A 90 1.08 2.23 10.27
C ALA A 90 1.50 1.52 8.97
N PRO A 91 0.54 1.25 8.05
CA PRO A 91 0.87 0.72 6.73
C PRO A 91 1.73 1.71 5.94
N SER A 92 2.83 1.25 5.34
CA SER A 92 3.82 2.11 4.69
C SER A 92 3.28 2.90 3.49
N LEU A 93 2.27 2.37 2.77
CA LEU A 93 1.60 3.05 1.68
C LEU A 93 0.08 2.91 1.84
N ILE A 94 -0.60 4.04 1.93
CA ILE A 94 -2.04 4.14 2.20
C ILE A 94 -2.71 4.89 1.05
N GLU A 95 -3.79 4.33 0.49
CA GLU A 95 -4.68 5.07 -0.40
C GLU A 95 -5.78 5.73 0.42
N ALA A 96 -5.74 7.05 0.54
CA ALA A 96 -6.66 7.81 1.34
C ALA A 96 -7.72 8.55 0.50
N ARG A 97 -8.94 8.65 1.03
CA ARG A 97 -10.02 9.48 0.50
C ARG A 97 -10.40 10.55 1.51
N TRP A 98 -10.42 11.78 1.06
CA TRP A 98 -10.83 12.94 1.84
C TRP A 98 -12.10 13.53 1.26
N TYR A 99 -13.20 13.34 1.95
CA TYR A 99 -14.49 13.88 1.53
C TYR A 99 -14.60 15.36 1.89
N ARG A 100 -15.09 16.17 0.94
CA ARG A 100 -15.23 17.62 1.09
C ARG A 100 -13.93 18.31 1.51
N ALA A 101 -12.81 17.82 1.01
CA ALA A 101 -11.52 18.49 1.19
C ALA A 101 -11.60 19.90 0.61
N ARG A 102 -11.05 20.87 1.34
CA ARG A 102 -10.93 22.27 0.89
C ARG A 102 -9.47 22.60 0.57
N GLU A 103 -8.58 21.76 1.04
CA GLU A 103 -7.14 21.90 0.92
C GLU A 103 -6.65 21.31 -0.41
N HIS A 104 -5.70 22.01 -1.02
CA HIS A 104 -5.00 21.53 -2.20
C HIS A 104 -3.74 20.76 -1.78
N LEU A 105 -3.77 19.44 -1.94
CA LEU A 105 -2.62 18.59 -1.69
C LEU A 105 -1.73 18.54 -2.93
N GLN A 106 -0.43 18.68 -2.73
CA GLN A 106 0.56 18.54 -3.78
C GLN A 106 1.48 17.34 -3.52
N PRO A 107 2.02 16.71 -4.58
CA PRO A 107 3.03 15.67 -4.41
C PRO A 107 4.23 16.19 -3.62
N GLY A 108 4.62 15.45 -2.59
CA GLY A 108 5.70 15.82 -1.69
C GLY A 108 5.27 16.62 -0.46
N ASP A 109 4.01 16.99 -0.34
CA ASP A 109 3.50 17.60 0.90
C ASP A 109 3.48 16.58 2.02
N VAL A 110 3.88 17.01 3.21
CA VAL A 110 3.80 16.21 4.44
C VAL A 110 2.59 16.69 5.24
N TRP A 111 1.70 15.74 5.49
CA TRP A 111 0.47 15.98 6.22
C TRP A 111 0.36 15.06 7.42
N ARG A 112 -0.19 15.57 8.51
CA ARG A 112 -0.64 14.81 9.66
C ARG A 112 -2.15 14.71 9.64
N LEU A 113 -2.66 13.50 9.41
CA LEU A 113 -4.08 13.27 9.12
C LEU A 113 -4.69 12.23 10.05
N PRO A 114 -5.88 12.49 10.63
CA PRO A 114 -6.66 11.45 11.30
C PRO A 114 -7.28 10.53 10.26
N LEU A 115 -6.74 9.32 10.13
CA LEU A 115 -7.12 8.33 9.13
C LEU A 115 -7.86 7.15 9.77
N ALA A 116 -9.09 6.89 9.34
CA ALA A 116 -9.76 5.62 9.60
C ALA A 116 -9.25 4.60 8.59
N LEU A 117 -8.48 3.61 9.07
CA LEU A 117 -7.81 2.61 8.26
C LEU A 117 -8.71 1.40 7.99
N TYR A 118 -8.62 0.87 6.78
CA TYR A 118 -9.34 -0.34 6.35
C TYR A 118 -8.38 -1.25 5.59
N PRO A 119 -8.57 -2.58 5.68
CA PRO A 119 -7.82 -3.50 4.84
C PRO A 119 -8.04 -3.21 3.35
N PRO A 120 -7.04 -3.47 2.50
CA PRO A 120 -7.12 -3.24 1.07
C PRO A 120 -7.98 -4.32 0.39
N THR A 121 -9.30 -4.26 0.63
CA THR A 121 -10.27 -5.21 0.06
C THR A 121 -11.03 -4.61 -1.11
N GLY A 122 -11.21 -5.39 -2.17
CA GLY A 122 -12.04 -5.09 -3.31
C GLY A 122 -13.38 -5.84 -3.27
N ARG A 123 -14.42 -5.32 -3.92
CA ARG A 123 -15.60 -6.12 -4.22
C ARG A 123 -15.25 -7.04 -5.39
N LEU A 124 -15.44 -8.34 -5.20
CA LEU A 124 -15.33 -9.32 -6.29
C LEU A 124 -16.37 -8.97 -7.37
N ASN A 125 -15.86 -8.51 -8.50
CA ASN A 125 -16.66 -8.26 -9.67
C ASN A 125 -16.22 -9.26 -10.76
N PHE A 126 -17.01 -10.29 -11.02
CA PHE A 126 -16.64 -11.40 -11.91
C PHE A 126 -16.33 -10.95 -13.35
N PHE A 127 -16.79 -9.77 -13.76
CA PHE A 127 -16.61 -9.22 -15.11
C PHE A 127 -16.01 -7.82 -15.12
N GLY A 128 -15.48 -7.34 -14.00
CA GLY A 128 -15.00 -5.98 -13.85
C GLY A 128 -13.54 -5.87 -13.37
N PHE A 129 -13.15 -4.65 -13.12
CA PHE A 129 -11.83 -4.31 -12.60
C PHE A 129 -11.60 -4.92 -11.21
N ASP A 130 -10.55 -5.73 -11.07
CA ASP A 130 -10.12 -6.32 -9.80
C ASP A 130 -9.32 -5.29 -9.01
N TYR A 131 -10.06 -4.55 -8.16
CA TYR A 131 -9.47 -3.49 -7.34
C TYR A 131 -8.50 -4.02 -6.29
N GLU A 132 -8.73 -5.21 -5.74
CA GLU A 132 -7.83 -5.79 -4.74
C GLU A 132 -6.48 -6.16 -5.37
N ARG A 133 -6.51 -6.77 -6.55
CA ARG A 133 -5.31 -7.07 -7.33
C ARG A 133 -4.55 -5.80 -7.69
N TYR A 134 -5.25 -4.74 -8.09
CA TYR A 134 -4.66 -3.43 -8.34
C TYR A 134 -3.93 -2.89 -7.11
N LEU A 135 -4.58 -2.87 -5.94
CA LEU A 135 -3.98 -2.40 -4.70
C LEU A 135 -2.71 -3.21 -4.33
N LEU A 136 -2.76 -4.54 -4.51
CA LEU A 136 -1.61 -5.40 -4.28
C LEU A 136 -0.44 -5.08 -5.23
N THR A 137 -0.73 -4.91 -6.52
CA THR A 137 0.28 -4.62 -7.54
C THR A 137 0.95 -3.25 -7.32
N GLU A 138 0.18 -2.28 -6.84
CA GLU A 138 0.66 -0.94 -6.51
C GLU A 138 1.33 -0.87 -5.12
N GLY A 139 1.38 -1.98 -4.38
CA GLY A 139 1.96 -2.04 -3.03
C GLY A 139 1.18 -1.24 -1.99
N ILE A 140 -0.13 -1.07 -2.18
CA ILE A 140 -1.00 -0.35 -1.24
C ILE A 140 -1.42 -1.32 -0.14
N HIS A 141 -1.00 -1.03 1.09
CA HIS A 141 -1.19 -1.92 2.24
C HIS A 141 -2.47 -1.62 3.03
N ALA A 142 -3.05 -0.43 2.86
CA ALA A 142 -4.34 -0.07 3.44
C ALA A 142 -5.09 0.95 2.58
N THR A 143 -6.41 0.96 2.73
CA THR A 143 -7.25 2.08 2.30
C THR A 143 -7.65 2.90 3.52
N ALA A 144 -7.86 4.20 3.36
CA ALA A 144 -8.22 5.07 4.47
C ALA A 144 -9.27 6.11 4.10
N ARG A 145 -9.93 6.63 5.14
CA ARG A 145 -10.79 7.81 5.04
C ARG A 145 -10.32 8.85 6.03
N VAL A 146 -10.10 10.08 5.55
CA VAL A 146 -9.80 11.21 6.44
C VAL A 146 -11.02 11.49 7.29
N ARG A 147 -10.84 11.53 8.61
CA ARG A 147 -11.88 11.89 9.58
C ARG A 147 -11.75 13.38 9.93
N SER A 148 -12.73 14.15 9.53
CA SER A 148 -12.82 15.56 9.87
C SER A 148 -14.03 15.75 10.78
N GLY A 149 -13.83 16.29 11.99
CA GLY A 149 -14.92 16.53 12.94
C GLY A 149 -14.40 16.86 14.32
N ALA A 150 -15.28 17.33 15.21
CA ALA A 150 -14.95 17.80 16.56
C ALA A 150 -14.31 16.70 17.45
N SER A 151 -14.50 15.42 17.11
CA SER A 151 -13.97 14.29 17.88
C SER A 151 -12.54 13.87 17.50
N HIS A 152 -11.96 14.47 16.45
CA HIS A 152 -10.64 14.13 15.96
C HIS A 152 -9.80 15.38 15.75
N PRO A 153 -8.48 15.30 15.88
CA PRO A 153 -7.60 16.42 15.55
C PRO A 153 -7.83 16.86 14.11
N PRO A 154 -7.77 18.18 13.82
CA PRO A 154 -7.90 18.65 12.44
C PRO A 154 -6.72 18.16 11.60
N PRO A 155 -6.93 17.97 10.28
CA PRO A 155 -5.84 17.79 9.34
C PRO A 155 -4.83 18.93 9.43
N GLU A 156 -3.55 18.60 9.52
CA GLU A 156 -2.46 19.58 9.71
C GLU A 156 -1.43 19.43 8.60
N TYR A 157 -1.11 20.54 7.94
CA TYR A 157 0.03 20.60 7.01
C TYR A 157 1.32 20.78 7.80
N VAL A 158 2.24 19.83 7.68
CA VAL A 158 3.52 19.83 8.43
C VAL A 158 4.63 20.49 7.62
N GLY A 159 4.64 20.30 6.30
CA GLY A 159 5.69 20.82 5.44
C GLY A 159 5.70 20.19 4.05
N ALA A 160 6.80 20.35 3.31
CA ALA A 160 6.98 19.72 2.01
C ALA A 160 8.34 19.05 1.91
N GLN A 161 8.36 17.79 1.50
CA GLN A 161 9.56 17.02 1.15
C GLN A 161 9.59 16.80 -0.36
N ARG A 162 10.07 17.80 -1.10
CA ARG A 162 10.09 17.75 -2.58
C ARG A 162 11.43 17.23 -3.07
N HIS A 163 11.75 15.97 -2.78
CA HIS A 163 12.98 15.33 -3.23
C HIS A 163 12.69 14.25 -4.29
N GLY A 164 13.54 14.13 -5.29
CA GLY A 164 13.49 13.05 -6.28
C GLY A 164 12.20 13.01 -7.09
N MET A 165 11.47 11.88 -7.01
CA MET A 165 10.24 11.65 -7.78
C MET A 165 9.11 12.63 -7.45
N ALA A 166 9.02 13.15 -6.24
CA ALA A 166 8.03 14.18 -5.88
C ALA A 166 8.24 15.48 -6.66
N ALA A 167 9.49 15.86 -6.94
CA ALA A 167 9.80 17.03 -7.78
C ALA A 167 9.33 16.82 -9.22
N VAL A 168 9.49 15.61 -9.78
CA VAL A 168 9.03 15.27 -11.13
C VAL A 168 7.50 15.31 -11.21
N HIS A 169 6.80 14.77 -10.22
CA HIS A 169 5.34 14.81 -10.17
C HIS A 169 4.81 16.24 -10.02
N GLY A 170 5.46 17.08 -9.21
CA GLY A 170 5.11 18.49 -9.07
C GLY A 170 5.27 19.27 -10.37
N LEU A 171 6.31 18.99 -11.18
CA LEU A 171 6.49 19.57 -12.49
C LEU A 171 5.39 19.14 -13.48
N ARG A 172 5.03 17.85 -13.46
CA ARG A 172 3.98 17.28 -14.30
C ARG A 172 2.61 17.90 -14.00
N GLN A 173 2.31 18.16 -12.74
CA GLN A 173 1.07 18.82 -12.34
C GLN A 173 0.99 20.25 -12.86
N ARG A 174 2.06 21.04 -12.74
CA ARG A 174 2.13 22.41 -13.28
C ARG A 174 1.93 22.46 -14.79
N LEU A 175 2.45 21.47 -15.52
CA LEU A 175 2.25 21.37 -16.97
C LEU A 175 0.79 21.02 -17.31
N ALA A 176 0.12 20.22 -16.51
CA ALA A 176 -1.28 19.84 -16.72
C ALA A 176 -2.26 20.99 -16.41
N GLU A 177 -1.91 21.91 -15.52
CA GLU A 177 -2.73 23.09 -15.16
C GLU A 177 -2.64 24.21 -16.20
N HIS A 178 -1.71 24.11 -17.18
CA HIS A 178 -1.48 25.13 -18.21
C HIS A 178 -2.02 24.72 -19.61
N ILE A 179 -2.72 23.58 -19.70
CA ILE A 179 -3.38 23.08 -20.90
C ILE A 179 -4.91 23.14 -20.73
#